data_5d70cddfe8a5cea9f0eb5ee2500cfcfd
#
_entry.id   5d70cddfe8a5cea9f0eb5ee2500cfcfd
#
_cell.length_a   1.000
_cell.length_b   1.000
_cell.length_c   1.000
_cell.angle_alpha   90.00
_cell.angle_beta   90.00
_cell.angle_gamma   90.00
#
_symmetry.space_group_name_H-M   'P 1'
#
loop_
_entity.id
_entity.type
_entity.pdbx_description
1 polymer ?
#
loop_
_entity_poly.entity_id
_entity_poly.type
_entity_poly.pdbx_seq_one_letter_code
_entity_poly.pdbx_strand_id
1 'polypeptide(L)'
;MQTLVNGEPIAPEWIEEEFSQIKSWHEQRSQLSCCERDDEFRAQARDNVIGRVLLNQAAEKEIPDPTSEQIQAAVKQLHKDYGGEEAFLATMGLNEGQKSFVDRQVVVNLKADQLIANFSKDLQHPEEDTLLAYYREHSEPYTSESRVRALHIFKSLRQSEDKDQLFKECCKVRERLGSGEDFETIAREFSDKPAEEIDLGFFKRGELMDEFEFVAFSMQVGEVSPVFSSYHGFHLAKVLEIEPPVITPFEEVREAVLEAWMQEKRTLRIQEYIQSLKSQAEIKDIEEEIEPEPSKV
;
A
#
# COMPACT_ATOMS: atom_id res chain seq x y z
N MET A 1 5.72 10.05 -29.32
CA MET A 1 4.31 9.70 -29.61
C MET A 1 3.44 10.43 -28.60
N GLN A 2 2.57 11.33 -29.04
CA GLN A 2 1.71 12.16 -28.19
C GLN A 2 0.27 11.66 -28.29
N THR A 3 -0.39 11.47 -27.13
CA THR A 3 -1.80 11.10 -27.10
C THR A 3 -2.67 12.37 -27.03
N LEU A 4 -3.68 12.46 -27.90
CA LEU A 4 -4.72 13.49 -27.86
C LEU A 4 -6.03 12.88 -27.35
N VAL A 5 -6.72 13.60 -26.48
CA VAL A 5 -8.05 13.25 -25.97
C VAL A 5 -9.01 14.40 -26.27
N ASN A 6 -9.95 14.19 -27.19
CA ASN A 6 -10.85 15.22 -27.72
C ASN A 6 -10.11 16.47 -28.24
N GLY A 7 -8.93 16.26 -28.84
CA GLY A 7 -8.09 17.33 -29.36
C GLY A 7 -7.13 17.97 -28.35
N GLU A 8 -7.22 17.63 -27.07
CA GLU A 8 -6.32 18.12 -26.02
C GLU A 8 -5.13 17.16 -25.84
N PRO A 9 -3.88 17.65 -25.91
CA PRO A 9 -2.69 16.83 -25.75
C PRO A 9 -2.47 16.41 -24.30
N ILE A 10 -2.17 15.14 -24.07
CA ILE A 10 -1.68 14.63 -22.79
C ILE A 10 -0.16 14.81 -22.77
N ALA A 11 0.36 15.44 -21.71
CA ALA A 11 1.78 15.52 -21.47
C ALA A 11 2.36 14.12 -21.19
N PRO A 12 3.40 13.67 -21.91
CA PRO A 12 4.01 12.35 -21.69
C PRO A 12 4.46 12.15 -20.24
N GLU A 13 4.87 13.22 -19.57
CA GLU A 13 5.33 13.23 -18.19
C GLU A 13 4.24 12.73 -17.23
N TRP A 14 2.97 13.02 -17.49
CA TRP A 14 1.85 12.55 -16.66
C TRP A 14 1.69 11.02 -16.71
N ILE A 15 1.97 10.43 -17.86
CA ILE A 15 1.93 8.96 -18.02
C ILE A 15 3.11 8.32 -17.29
N GLU A 16 4.30 8.92 -17.37
CA GLU A 16 5.50 8.40 -16.69
C GLU A 16 5.40 8.56 -15.15
N GLU A 17 4.82 9.65 -14.67
CA GLU A 17 4.54 9.82 -13.23
C GLU A 17 3.54 8.76 -12.72
N GLU A 18 2.44 8.56 -13.42
CA GLU A 18 1.43 7.56 -13.07
C GLU A 18 2.03 6.13 -13.15
N PHE A 19 2.82 5.84 -14.19
CA PHE A 19 3.55 4.57 -14.30
C PHE A 19 4.48 4.34 -13.12
N SER A 20 5.24 5.36 -12.71
CA SER A 20 6.16 5.27 -11.58
C SER A 20 5.42 4.99 -10.27
N GLN A 21 4.24 5.59 -10.06
CA GLN A 21 3.40 5.34 -8.89
C GLN A 21 2.84 3.90 -8.89
N ILE A 22 2.31 3.43 -10.01
CA ILE A 22 1.81 2.05 -10.16
C ILE A 22 2.92 1.05 -9.88
N LYS A 23 4.09 1.24 -10.49
CA LYS A 23 5.26 0.37 -10.32
C LYS A 23 5.73 0.33 -8.87
N SER A 24 5.93 1.49 -8.24
CA SER A 24 6.36 1.59 -6.83
C SER A 24 5.37 0.89 -5.89
N TRP A 25 4.07 1.05 -6.12
CA TRP A 25 3.05 0.39 -5.32
C TRP A 25 3.12 -1.14 -5.42
N HIS A 26 3.34 -1.68 -6.63
CA HIS A 26 3.48 -3.11 -6.84
C HIS A 26 4.80 -3.66 -6.25
N GLU A 27 5.91 -2.94 -6.41
CA GLU A 27 7.20 -3.34 -5.85
C GLU A 27 7.20 -3.38 -4.32
N GLN A 28 6.55 -2.43 -3.67
CA GLN A 28 6.41 -2.42 -2.20
C GLN A 28 5.59 -3.60 -1.67
N ARG A 29 4.56 -4.05 -2.40
CA ARG A 29 3.71 -5.18 -1.97
C ARG A 29 4.26 -6.54 -2.30
N SER A 30 4.95 -6.69 -3.42
CA SER A 30 5.46 -8.00 -3.89
C SER A 30 6.89 -8.29 -3.49
N GLN A 31 7.64 -7.28 -2.97
CA GLN A 31 9.09 -7.35 -2.69
C GLN A 31 9.93 -7.84 -3.90
N LEU A 32 9.37 -7.77 -5.11
CA LEU A 32 9.99 -8.21 -6.35
C LEU A 32 10.01 -7.04 -7.33
N SER A 33 11.13 -6.85 -8.01
CA SER A 33 11.21 -5.95 -9.16
C SER A 33 10.43 -6.55 -10.32
N CYS A 34 9.36 -5.85 -10.75
CA CYS A 34 8.43 -6.34 -11.77
C CYS A 34 8.73 -5.78 -13.16
N CYS A 35 10.01 -5.71 -13.58
CA CYS A 35 10.39 -5.18 -14.90
C CYS A 35 9.68 -5.87 -16.08
N GLU A 36 9.32 -7.14 -15.94
CA GLU A 36 8.60 -7.91 -16.97
C GLU A 36 7.16 -7.41 -17.22
N ARG A 37 6.60 -6.60 -16.30
CA ARG A 37 5.25 -6.03 -16.39
C ARG A 37 5.23 -4.54 -16.73
N ASP A 38 6.35 -3.94 -17.07
CA ASP A 38 6.46 -2.50 -17.33
C ASP A 38 5.50 -2.05 -18.45
N ASP A 39 5.34 -2.84 -19.53
CA ASP A 39 4.41 -2.52 -20.61
C ASP A 39 2.94 -2.53 -20.14
N GLU A 40 2.57 -3.49 -19.28
CA GLU A 40 1.24 -3.55 -18.68
C GLU A 40 0.99 -2.32 -17.79
N PHE A 41 1.97 -1.97 -16.94
CA PHE A 41 1.86 -0.80 -16.06
C PHE A 41 1.81 0.52 -16.84
N ARG A 42 2.54 0.64 -17.95
CA ARG A 42 2.46 1.81 -18.85
C ARG A 42 1.09 1.91 -19.53
N ALA A 43 0.55 0.79 -19.98
CA ALA A 43 -0.79 0.76 -20.56
C ALA A 43 -1.85 1.17 -19.53
N GLN A 44 -1.74 0.69 -18.30
CA GLN A 44 -2.61 1.08 -17.19
C GLN A 44 -2.45 2.57 -16.83
N ALA A 45 -1.22 3.07 -16.75
CA ALA A 45 -0.94 4.47 -16.48
C ALA A 45 -1.55 5.39 -17.55
N ARG A 46 -1.38 5.04 -18.82
CA ARG A 46 -2.00 5.75 -19.93
C ARG A 46 -3.53 5.76 -19.83
N ASP A 47 -4.13 4.63 -19.54
CA ASP A 47 -5.58 4.50 -19.39
C ASP A 47 -6.12 5.33 -18.22
N ASN A 48 -5.41 5.36 -17.09
CA ASN A 48 -5.72 6.18 -15.92
C ASN A 48 -5.65 7.68 -16.26
N VAL A 49 -4.58 8.11 -16.94
CA VAL A 49 -4.40 9.54 -17.32
C VAL A 49 -5.49 9.97 -18.30
N ILE A 50 -5.83 9.14 -19.30
CA ILE A 50 -6.96 9.40 -20.22
C ILE A 50 -8.26 9.56 -19.44
N GLY A 51 -8.53 8.65 -18.49
CA GLY A 51 -9.73 8.72 -17.63
C GLY A 51 -9.80 10.03 -16.84
N ARG A 52 -8.68 10.46 -16.27
CA ARG A 52 -8.57 11.72 -15.51
C ARG A 52 -8.81 12.95 -16.40
N VAL A 53 -8.23 12.99 -17.61
CA VAL A 53 -8.44 14.08 -18.55
C VAL A 53 -9.90 14.16 -18.96
N LEU A 54 -10.53 13.03 -19.29
CA LEU A 54 -11.95 12.98 -19.66
C LEU A 54 -12.86 13.42 -18.51
N LEU A 55 -12.55 13.02 -17.28
CA LEU A 55 -13.29 13.43 -16.10
C LEU A 55 -13.20 14.96 -15.88
N ASN A 56 -12.00 15.54 -16.06
CA ASN A 56 -11.80 16.98 -15.98
C ASN A 56 -12.56 17.72 -17.08
N GLN A 57 -12.54 17.23 -18.33
CA GLN A 57 -13.33 17.81 -19.43
C GLN A 57 -14.84 17.73 -19.18
N ALA A 58 -15.32 16.64 -18.58
CA ALA A 58 -16.70 16.51 -18.17
C ALA A 58 -17.06 17.48 -17.04
N ALA A 59 -16.20 17.58 -16.01
CA ALA A 59 -16.36 18.50 -14.90
C ALA A 59 -16.41 19.97 -15.37
N GLU A 60 -15.57 20.32 -16.35
CA GLU A 60 -15.57 21.66 -16.92
C GLU A 60 -16.91 22.03 -17.60
N LYS A 61 -17.57 21.06 -18.21
CA LYS A 61 -18.85 21.25 -18.89
C LYS A 61 -20.05 21.20 -17.95
N GLU A 62 -20.02 20.32 -16.94
CA GLU A 62 -21.18 19.98 -16.13
C GLU A 62 -21.24 20.75 -14.81
N ILE A 63 -20.07 21.17 -14.29
CA ILE A 63 -19.97 21.80 -12.99
C ILE A 63 -19.78 23.33 -13.16
N PRO A 64 -20.59 24.15 -12.48
CA PRO A 64 -20.44 25.60 -12.51
C PRO A 64 -19.10 26.01 -11.90
N ASP A 65 -18.62 27.18 -12.31
CA ASP A 65 -17.37 27.74 -11.79
C ASP A 65 -17.47 27.95 -10.26
N PRO A 66 -16.42 27.58 -9.52
CA PRO A 66 -16.37 27.83 -8.08
C PRO A 66 -16.28 29.34 -7.79
N THR A 67 -16.82 29.76 -6.65
CA THR A 67 -16.71 31.16 -6.24
C THR A 67 -15.28 31.53 -5.89
N SER A 68 -14.95 32.82 -5.95
CA SER A 68 -13.64 33.32 -5.54
C SER A 68 -13.27 32.93 -4.10
N GLU A 69 -14.27 32.84 -3.21
CA GLU A 69 -14.06 32.42 -1.81
C GLU A 69 -13.68 30.93 -1.73
N GLN A 70 -14.32 30.08 -2.55
CA GLN A 70 -13.97 28.65 -2.62
C GLN A 70 -12.55 28.44 -3.15
N ILE A 71 -12.17 29.18 -4.21
CA ILE A 71 -10.82 29.10 -4.78
C ILE A 71 -9.79 29.54 -3.74
N GLN A 72 -9.99 30.70 -3.07
CA GLN A 72 -9.07 31.19 -2.05
C GLN A 72 -8.96 30.23 -0.85
N ALA A 73 -10.07 29.63 -0.41
CA ALA A 73 -10.07 28.65 0.66
C ALA A 73 -9.26 27.39 0.27
N ALA A 74 -9.42 26.89 -0.95
CA ALA A 74 -8.70 25.74 -1.46
C ALA A 74 -7.20 26.03 -1.61
N VAL A 75 -6.83 27.18 -2.17
CA VAL A 75 -5.42 27.62 -2.27
C VAL A 75 -4.79 27.75 -0.88
N LYS A 76 -5.51 28.34 0.07
CA LYS A 76 -5.02 28.45 1.46
C LYS A 76 -4.81 27.09 2.12
N GLN A 77 -5.73 26.15 1.90
CA GLN A 77 -5.56 24.79 2.41
C GLN A 77 -4.37 24.10 1.76
N LEU A 78 -4.22 24.22 0.44
CA LEU A 78 -3.08 23.68 -0.31
C LEU A 78 -1.75 24.19 0.26
N HIS A 79 -1.61 25.50 0.45
CA HIS A 79 -0.42 26.07 1.05
C HIS A 79 -0.16 25.56 2.48
N LYS A 80 -1.21 25.38 3.29
CA LYS A 80 -1.09 24.83 4.65
C LYS A 80 -0.58 23.40 4.65
N ASP A 81 -1.05 22.56 3.72
CA ASP A 81 -0.68 21.14 3.62
C ASP A 81 0.81 20.97 3.26
N TYR A 82 1.40 21.97 2.57
CA TYR A 82 2.83 22.02 2.24
C TYR A 82 3.68 22.82 3.22
N GLY A 83 3.11 23.29 4.33
CA GLY A 83 3.85 24.04 5.35
C GLY A 83 4.01 25.54 5.04
N GLY A 84 3.22 26.08 4.11
CA GLY A 84 3.17 27.49 3.71
C GLY A 84 3.35 27.71 2.21
N GLU A 85 3.04 28.94 1.75
CA GLU A 85 3.11 29.30 0.33
C GLU A 85 4.53 29.14 -0.24
N GLU A 86 5.56 29.61 0.48
CA GLU A 86 6.95 29.51 0.05
C GLU A 86 7.40 28.03 -0.10
N ALA A 87 7.04 27.19 0.87
CA ALA A 87 7.35 25.76 0.84
C ALA A 87 6.62 25.05 -0.32
N PHE A 88 5.35 25.40 -0.57
CA PHE A 88 4.60 24.91 -1.71
C PHE A 88 5.24 25.26 -3.04
N LEU A 89 5.55 26.56 -3.26
CA LEU A 89 6.17 27.02 -4.50
C LEU A 89 7.54 26.36 -4.72
N ALA A 90 8.36 26.23 -3.69
CA ALA A 90 9.66 25.57 -3.76
C ALA A 90 9.52 24.07 -4.12
N THR A 91 8.58 23.37 -3.49
CA THR A 91 8.34 21.94 -3.74
C THR A 91 7.84 21.69 -5.16
N MET A 92 6.99 22.58 -5.68
CA MET A 92 6.42 22.48 -7.03
C MET A 92 7.33 23.08 -8.11
N GLY A 93 8.48 23.66 -7.76
CA GLY A 93 9.36 24.34 -8.71
C GLY A 93 8.72 25.57 -9.36
N LEU A 94 7.76 26.21 -8.69
CA LEU A 94 7.00 27.36 -9.17
C LEU A 94 7.57 28.66 -8.62
N ASN A 95 7.32 29.76 -9.32
CA ASN A 95 7.65 31.11 -8.87
C ASN A 95 6.37 31.95 -8.65
N GLU A 96 6.52 33.11 -8.00
CA GLU A 96 5.38 33.99 -7.70
C GLU A 96 4.57 34.42 -8.95
N GLY A 97 5.20 34.52 -10.11
CA GLY A 97 4.52 34.89 -11.36
C GLY A 97 3.55 33.79 -11.88
N GLN A 98 3.63 32.57 -11.32
CA GLN A 98 2.82 31.44 -11.72
C GLN A 98 1.60 31.18 -10.81
N LYS A 99 1.27 32.10 -9.91
CA LYS A 99 0.06 32.01 -9.04
C LYS A 99 -1.23 31.79 -9.83
N SER A 100 -1.40 32.49 -10.96
CA SER A 100 -2.57 32.31 -11.80
C SER A 100 -2.67 30.91 -12.44
N PHE A 101 -1.57 30.20 -12.59
CA PHE A 101 -1.57 28.79 -12.99
C PHE A 101 -2.08 27.91 -11.85
N VAL A 102 -1.63 28.17 -10.62
CA VAL A 102 -2.12 27.46 -9.42
C VAL A 102 -3.63 27.64 -9.25
N ASP A 103 -4.12 28.88 -9.36
CA ASP A 103 -5.55 29.16 -9.25
C ASP A 103 -6.37 28.39 -10.30
N ARG A 104 -5.91 28.35 -11.54
CA ARG A 104 -6.58 27.56 -12.60
C ARG A 104 -6.58 26.07 -12.29
N GLN A 105 -5.47 25.52 -11.81
CA GLN A 105 -5.40 24.11 -11.45
C GLN A 105 -6.32 23.78 -10.28
N VAL A 106 -6.42 24.70 -9.30
CA VAL A 106 -7.37 24.57 -8.18
C VAL A 106 -8.81 24.56 -8.68
N VAL A 107 -9.17 25.42 -9.64
CA VAL A 107 -10.52 25.43 -10.24
C VAL A 107 -10.82 24.08 -10.90
N VAL A 108 -9.89 23.53 -11.70
CA VAL A 108 -10.06 22.21 -12.33
C VAL A 108 -10.30 21.13 -11.28
N ASN A 109 -9.48 21.11 -10.23
CA ASN A 109 -9.61 20.12 -9.15
C ASN A 109 -10.95 20.27 -8.40
N LEU A 110 -11.36 21.49 -8.05
CA LEU A 110 -12.64 21.75 -7.36
C LEU A 110 -13.84 21.28 -8.19
N LYS A 111 -13.81 21.50 -9.51
CA LYS A 111 -14.88 21.01 -10.41
C LYS A 111 -14.87 19.49 -10.47
N ALA A 112 -13.71 18.86 -10.62
CA ALA A 112 -13.60 17.41 -10.64
C ALA A 112 -14.08 16.78 -9.31
N ASP A 113 -13.67 17.34 -8.18
CA ASP A 113 -14.11 16.89 -6.84
C ASP A 113 -15.63 17.04 -6.68
N GLN A 114 -16.20 18.15 -7.16
CA GLN A 114 -17.64 18.36 -7.10
C GLN A 114 -18.40 17.36 -8.01
N LEU A 115 -17.88 17.06 -9.20
CA LEU A 115 -18.43 16.05 -10.07
C LEU A 115 -18.41 14.67 -9.40
N ILE A 116 -17.26 14.29 -8.84
CA ILE A 116 -17.08 13.04 -8.07
C ILE A 116 -18.05 12.99 -6.89
N ALA A 117 -18.19 14.08 -6.14
CA ALA A 117 -19.12 14.16 -5.00
C ALA A 117 -20.57 13.98 -5.43
N ASN A 118 -20.96 14.37 -6.64
CA ASN A 118 -22.32 14.18 -7.16
C ASN A 118 -22.66 12.69 -7.30
N PHE A 119 -21.70 11.81 -7.63
CA PHE A 119 -21.94 10.36 -7.69
C PHE A 119 -22.29 9.73 -6.33
N SER A 120 -22.07 10.46 -5.24
CA SER A 120 -22.41 9.99 -3.89
C SER A 120 -23.80 10.41 -3.46
N LYS A 121 -24.37 11.50 -4.03
CA LYS A 121 -25.62 12.10 -3.58
C LYS A 121 -26.84 11.19 -3.74
N ASP A 122 -26.84 10.35 -4.78
CA ASP A 122 -27.95 9.46 -5.11
C ASP A 122 -27.70 8.01 -4.68
N LEU A 123 -26.62 7.76 -3.93
CA LEU A 123 -26.37 6.44 -3.36
C LEU A 123 -27.35 6.20 -2.20
N GLN A 124 -28.26 5.25 -2.40
CA GLN A 124 -29.15 4.81 -1.33
C GLN A 124 -28.37 3.99 -0.31
N HIS A 125 -28.74 4.15 0.97
CA HIS A 125 -28.24 3.27 2.00
C HIS A 125 -28.71 1.84 1.72
N PRO A 126 -27.80 0.85 1.83
CA PRO A 126 -28.17 -0.54 1.60
C PRO A 126 -29.06 -1.07 2.73
N GLU A 127 -29.83 -2.09 2.39
CA GLU A 127 -30.55 -2.88 3.41
C GLU A 127 -29.55 -3.65 4.28
N GLU A 128 -29.93 -3.96 5.50
CA GLU A 128 -29.08 -4.65 6.51
C GLU A 128 -28.52 -5.98 5.99
N ASP A 129 -29.35 -6.76 5.28
CA ASP A 129 -28.93 -8.03 4.69
C ASP A 129 -27.83 -7.85 3.64
N THR A 130 -27.83 -6.74 2.92
CA THR A 130 -26.79 -6.37 1.95
C THR A 130 -25.46 -6.08 2.67
N LEU A 131 -25.51 -5.33 3.78
CA LEU A 131 -24.33 -5.05 4.59
C LEU A 131 -23.76 -6.31 5.25
N LEU A 132 -24.62 -7.19 5.75
CA LEU A 132 -24.21 -8.47 6.31
C LEU A 132 -23.55 -9.38 5.25
N ALA A 133 -24.07 -9.40 4.04
CA ALA A 133 -23.46 -10.14 2.92
C ALA A 133 -22.08 -9.55 2.58
N TYR A 134 -21.99 -8.24 2.46
CA TYR A 134 -20.74 -7.54 2.20
C TYR A 134 -19.68 -7.78 3.29
N TYR A 135 -20.06 -7.68 4.57
CA TYR A 135 -19.18 -7.98 5.70
C TYR A 135 -18.63 -9.42 5.66
N ARG A 136 -19.47 -10.41 5.30
CA ARG A 136 -19.03 -11.81 5.20
C ARG A 136 -18.06 -12.04 4.05
N GLU A 137 -18.27 -11.36 2.93
CA GLU A 137 -17.42 -11.43 1.74
C GLU A 137 -16.09 -10.69 1.96
N HIS A 138 -16.12 -9.60 2.75
CA HIS A 138 -14.96 -8.73 3.00
C HIS A 138 -14.58 -8.72 4.48
N SER A 139 -14.44 -9.89 5.11
CA SER A 139 -14.18 -10.01 6.55
C SER A 139 -12.73 -9.71 6.95
N GLU A 140 -11.79 -9.70 6.00
CA GLU A 140 -10.36 -9.52 6.27
C GLU A 140 -10.04 -8.23 7.05
N PRO A 141 -10.54 -7.03 6.69
CA PRO A 141 -10.26 -5.79 7.41
C PRO A 141 -10.82 -5.76 8.84
N TYR A 142 -11.78 -6.64 9.13
CA TYR A 142 -12.46 -6.75 10.44
C TYR A 142 -11.95 -7.95 11.25
N THR A 143 -10.89 -8.60 10.79
CA THR A 143 -10.28 -9.76 11.43
C THR A 143 -8.97 -9.36 12.08
N SER A 144 -8.81 -9.64 13.38
CA SER A 144 -7.53 -9.40 14.06
C SER A 144 -6.43 -10.32 13.48
N GLU A 145 -5.20 -9.86 13.52
CA GLU A 145 -4.06 -10.71 13.16
C GLU A 145 -3.86 -11.80 14.22
N SER A 146 -3.45 -13.00 13.78
CA SER A 146 -2.98 -14.03 14.69
C SER A 146 -1.71 -13.57 15.42
N ARG A 147 -1.60 -13.90 16.71
CA ARG A 147 -0.42 -13.60 17.52
C ARG A 147 0.14 -14.88 18.13
N VAL A 148 1.44 -14.95 18.22
CA VAL A 148 2.16 -16.08 18.81
C VAL A 148 3.03 -15.57 19.93
N ARG A 149 3.07 -16.29 21.08
CA ARG A 149 4.04 -16.10 22.13
C ARG A 149 5.04 -17.24 22.13
N ALA A 150 6.32 -16.93 22.06
CA ALA A 150 7.35 -17.95 21.97
C ALA A 150 8.58 -17.62 22.83
N LEU A 151 9.23 -18.68 23.29
CA LEU A 151 10.58 -18.62 23.83
C LEU A 151 11.59 -18.78 22.71
N HIS A 152 12.76 -18.18 22.87
CA HIS A 152 13.81 -18.11 21.87
C HIS A 152 15.19 -18.47 22.45
N ILE A 153 15.93 -19.33 21.76
CA ILE A 153 17.36 -19.54 21.93
C ILE A 153 18.05 -19.05 20.66
N PHE A 154 19.06 -18.21 20.83
CA PHE A 154 19.84 -17.66 19.72
C PHE A 154 21.34 -17.92 19.91
N LYS A 155 22.01 -18.37 18.86
CA LYS A 155 23.48 -18.49 18.80
C LYS A 155 24.02 -17.71 17.61
N SER A 156 24.83 -16.72 17.90
CA SER A 156 25.38 -15.80 16.92
C SER A 156 26.50 -16.44 16.10
N LEU A 157 26.40 -16.34 14.78
CA LEU A 157 27.49 -16.71 13.85
C LEU A 157 28.70 -15.79 13.95
N ARG A 158 28.55 -14.58 14.52
CA ARG A 158 29.70 -13.66 14.71
C ARG A 158 30.61 -14.07 15.84
N GLN A 159 30.15 -14.90 16.74
CA GLN A 159 30.93 -15.36 17.93
C GLN A 159 31.56 -16.74 17.71
N SER A 160 31.39 -17.35 16.53
CA SER A 160 31.98 -18.67 16.25
C SER A 160 32.81 -18.63 14.97
N GLU A 161 34.00 -19.22 15.03
CA GLU A 161 34.86 -19.44 13.87
C GLU A 161 34.43 -20.67 13.05
N ASP A 162 33.71 -21.63 13.66
CA ASP A 162 33.24 -22.87 13.04
C ASP A 162 31.71 -23.00 13.10
N LYS A 163 31.06 -22.69 11.95
CA LYS A 163 29.60 -22.78 11.81
C LYS A 163 29.06 -24.19 11.96
N ASP A 164 29.79 -25.17 11.47
CA ASP A 164 29.39 -26.60 11.52
C ASP A 164 29.42 -27.11 12.97
N GLN A 165 30.43 -26.71 13.73
CA GLN A 165 30.51 -27.03 15.14
C GLN A 165 29.40 -26.38 15.95
N LEU A 166 29.10 -25.09 15.68
CA LEU A 166 27.99 -24.36 16.31
C LEU A 166 26.64 -25.00 16.02
N PHE A 167 26.39 -25.38 14.77
CA PHE A 167 25.19 -26.11 14.41
C PHE A 167 25.04 -27.44 15.18
N LYS A 168 26.13 -28.24 15.31
CA LYS A 168 26.12 -29.47 16.10
C LYS A 168 25.82 -29.24 17.58
N GLU A 169 26.30 -28.13 18.14
CA GLU A 169 25.95 -27.74 19.49
C GLU A 169 24.47 -27.39 19.65
N CYS A 170 23.92 -26.63 18.71
CA CYS A 170 22.47 -26.35 18.66
C CYS A 170 21.65 -27.63 18.54
N CYS A 171 22.09 -28.61 17.73
CA CYS A 171 21.41 -29.92 17.62
C CYS A 171 21.42 -30.69 18.95
N LYS A 172 22.54 -30.68 19.71
CA LYS A 172 22.58 -31.28 21.05
C LYS A 172 21.64 -30.61 22.03
N VAL A 173 21.53 -29.27 21.95
CA VAL A 173 20.58 -28.51 22.76
C VAL A 173 19.13 -28.92 22.37
N ARG A 174 18.85 -29.09 21.09
CA ARG A 174 17.56 -29.57 20.63
C ARG A 174 17.23 -30.97 21.14
N GLU A 175 18.23 -31.87 21.23
CA GLU A 175 18.08 -33.23 21.78
C GLU A 175 17.76 -33.17 23.28
N ARG A 176 18.46 -32.34 24.07
CA ARG A 176 18.17 -32.09 25.49
C ARG A 176 16.74 -31.61 25.71
N LEU A 177 16.29 -30.66 24.92
CA LEU A 177 14.89 -30.18 24.93
C LEU A 177 13.90 -31.31 24.57
N GLY A 178 14.25 -32.15 23.61
CA GLY A 178 13.45 -33.32 23.24
C GLY A 178 13.38 -34.40 24.33
N SER A 179 14.38 -34.47 25.22
CA SER A 179 14.38 -35.38 26.39
C SER A 179 13.59 -34.84 27.58
N GLY A 180 13.05 -33.61 27.50
CA GLY A 180 12.18 -33.01 28.50
C GLY A 180 12.86 -32.02 29.44
N GLU A 181 14.10 -31.61 29.15
CA GLU A 181 14.74 -30.52 29.91
C GLU A 181 13.99 -29.21 29.66
N ASP A 182 13.99 -28.35 30.69
CA ASP A 182 13.26 -27.08 30.66
C ASP A 182 13.91 -26.08 29.68
N PHE A 183 13.07 -25.51 28.79
CA PHE A 183 13.52 -24.60 27.71
C PHE A 183 14.19 -23.34 28.27
N GLU A 184 13.60 -22.71 29.29
CA GLU A 184 14.16 -21.47 29.85
C GLU A 184 15.50 -21.72 30.54
N THR A 185 15.64 -22.84 31.24
CA THR A 185 16.89 -23.24 31.88
C THR A 185 17.99 -23.40 30.85
N ILE A 186 17.72 -24.13 29.75
CA ILE A 186 18.67 -24.30 28.66
C ILE A 186 18.96 -22.98 27.96
N ALA A 187 17.92 -22.16 27.73
CA ALA A 187 18.08 -20.85 27.09
C ALA A 187 19.02 -19.93 27.87
N ARG A 188 18.90 -19.90 29.20
CA ARG A 188 19.80 -19.12 30.07
C ARG A 188 21.24 -19.66 30.10
N GLU A 189 21.43 -20.95 29.92
CA GLU A 189 22.73 -21.59 29.85
C GLU A 189 23.44 -21.36 28.50
N PHE A 190 22.68 -21.42 27.41
CA PHE A 190 23.22 -21.59 26.06
C PHE A 190 23.01 -20.40 25.11
N SER A 191 21.93 -19.61 25.29
CA SER A 191 21.62 -18.49 24.39
C SER A 191 22.65 -17.35 24.52
N ASP A 192 22.96 -16.70 23.40
CA ASP A 192 23.76 -15.47 23.39
C ASP A 192 22.91 -14.23 23.72
N LYS A 193 21.58 -14.41 23.84
CA LYS A 193 20.64 -13.37 24.26
C LYS A 193 20.52 -13.30 25.77
N PRO A 194 20.32 -12.09 26.35
CA PRO A 194 20.08 -11.94 27.77
C PRO A 194 18.78 -12.62 28.20
N ALA A 195 18.66 -12.94 29.50
CA ALA A 195 17.54 -13.71 30.04
C ALA A 195 16.16 -13.03 29.77
N GLU A 196 16.13 -11.69 29.69
CA GLU A 196 14.95 -10.88 29.46
C GLU A 196 14.44 -10.98 27.99
N GLU A 197 15.30 -11.43 27.07
CA GLU A 197 14.97 -11.60 25.65
C GLU A 197 14.69 -13.07 25.29
N ILE A 198 14.58 -13.97 26.26
CA ILE A 198 14.22 -15.38 26.03
C ILE A 198 12.74 -15.51 25.75
N ASP A 199 11.89 -14.86 26.55
CA ASP A 199 10.44 -14.77 26.25
C ASP A 199 10.21 -13.52 25.41
N LEU A 200 9.82 -13.73 24.14
CA LEU A 200 9.58 -12.66 23.19
C LEU A 200 8.20 -11.97 23.40
N GLY A 201 7.39 -12.49 24.33
CA GLY A 201 6.02 -12.05 24.46
C GLY A 201 5.18 -12.43 23.25
N PHE A 202 3.99 -11.80 23.14
CA PHE A 202 3.14 -11.94 21.94
C PHE A 202 3.63 -11.04 20.81
N PHE A 203 3.79 -11.63 19.65
CA PHE A 203 4.14 -10.92 18.42
C PHE A 203 3.22 -11.35 17.27
N LYS A 204 3.06 -10.48 16.29
CA LYS A 204 2.36 -10.71 15.03
C LYS A 204 3.36 -10.75 13.86
N ARG A 205 2.88 -11.10 12.68
CA ARG A 205 3.71 -11.10 11.48
C ARG A 205 4.20 -9.69 11.14
N GLY A 206 5.48 -9.58 10.75
CA GLY A 206 6.15 -8.33 10.42
C GLY A 206 6.79 -7.61 11.62
N GLU A 207 6.76 -8.18 12.84
CA GLU A 207 7.42 -7.62 14.05
C GLU A 207 8.78 -8.21 14.33
N LEU A 208 9.06 -9.43 13.83
CA LEU A 208 10.32 -10.14 13.99
C LEU A 208 10.94 -10.47 12.62
N MET A 209 12.06 -11.21 12.63
CA MET A 209 12.69 -11.68 11.39
C MET A 209 11.82 -12.73 10.70
N ASP A 210 11.71 -12.63 9.37
CA ASP A 210 10.87 -13.50 8.55
C ASP A 210 11.12 -14.99 8.79
N GLU A 211 12.40 -15.41 8.94
CA GLU A 211 12.75 -16.81 9.19
C GLU A 211 12.23 -17.30 10.54
N PHE A 212 12.26 -16.44 11.57
CA PHE A 212 11.73 -16.78 12.88
C PHE A 212 10.21 -16.87 12.88
N GLU A 213 9.56 -15.88 12.28
CA GLU A 213 8.10 -15.85 12.16
C GLU A 213 7.57 -17.03 11.35
N PHE A 214 8.22 -17.34 10.21
CA PHE A 214 7.84 -18.49 9.39
C PHE A 214 7.81 -19.79 10.20
N VAL A 215 8.84 -20.02 11.05
CA VAL A 215 8.89 -21.19 11.91
C VAL A 215 7.85 -21.10 13.02
N ALA A 216 7.83 -20.01 13.80
CA ALA A 216 6.95 -19.88 14.96
C ALA A 216 5.46 -20.00 14.62
N PHE A 217 5.02 -19.36 13.53
CA PHE A 217 3.61 -19.42 13.08
C PHE A 217 3.23 -20.75 12.41
N SER A 218 4.18 -21.64 12.09
CA SER A 218 3.91 -22.99 11.59
C SER A 218 3.80 -24.05 12.68
N MET A 219 4.13 -23.69 13.94
CA MET A 219 4.23 -24.62 15.07
C MET A 219 2.93 -24.66 15.88
N GLN A 220 2.80 -25.73 16.68
CA GLN A 220 1.72 -25.87 17.66
C GLN A 220 2.17 -25.42 19.05
N VAL A 221 1.20 -25.13 19.93
CA VAL A 221 1.47 -24.79 21.35
C VAL A 221 2.22 -25.95 22.02
N GLY A 222 3.31 -25.62 22.71
CA GLY A 222 4.21 -26.55 23.40
C GLY A 222 5.29 -27.16 22.51
N GLU A 223 5.20 -26.98 21.19
CA GLU A 223 6.18 -27.52 20.25
C GLU A 223 7.53 -26.78 20.35
N VAL A 224 8.62 -27.54 20.16
CA VAL A 224 9.98 -27.00 20.04
C VAL A 224 10.45 -27.20 18.61
N SER A 225 10.91 -26.13 17.97
CA SER A 225 11.35 -26.14 16.59
C SER A 225 12.53 -27.06 16.32
N PRO A 226 12.77 -27.50 15.09
CA PRO A 226 14.10 -27.85 14.62
C PRO A 226 15.09 -26.69 14.83
N VAL A 227 16.39 -26.95 14.73
CA VAL A 227 17.39 -25.86 14.60
C VAL A 227 17.20 -25.23 13.22
N PHE A 228 16.98 -23.92 13.18
CA PHE A 228 16.89 -23.15 11.94
C PHE A 228 17.88 -22.00 11.94
N SER A 229 18.16 -21.45 10.78
CA SER A 229 19.15 -20.40 10.60
C SER A 229 18.54 -19.12 10.04
N SER A 230 19.13 -18.00 10.44
CA SER A 230 18.98 -16.69 9.76
C SER A 230 20.35 -16.18 9.32
N TYR A 231 20.37 -15.00 8.73
CA TYR A 231 21.64 -14.30 8.44
C TYR A 231 22.50 -14.07 9.71
N HIS A 232 21.87 -13.94 10.88
CA HIS A 232 22.56 -13.62 12.12
C HIS A 232 23.06 -14.82 12.92
N GLY A 233 22.44 -16.00 12.76
CA GLY A 233 22.82 -17.15 13.56
C GLY A 233 21.84 -18.32 13.48
N PHE A 234 21.98 -19.23 14.46
CA PHE A 234 21.09 -20.36 14.66
C PHE A 234 20.08 -20.09 15.75
N HIS A 235 18.89 -20.62 15.57
CA HIS A 235 17.75 -20.39 16.43
C HIS A 235 17.06 -21.69 16.81
N LEU A 236 16.46 -21.67 17.99
CA LEU A 236 15.47 -22.62 18.47
C LEU A 236 14.31 -21.83 19.05
N ALA A 237 13.08 -22.25 18.77
CA ALA A 237 11.87 -21.64 19.29
C ALA A 237 11.01 -22.65 20.02
N LYS A 238 10.26 -22.21 21.04
CA LYS A 238 9.17 -22.98 21.64
C LYS A 238 7.95 -22.11 21.72
N VAL A 239 6.87 -22.52 21.10
CA VAL A 239 5.58 -21.81 21.15
C VAL A 239 4.91 -22.06 22.49
N LEU A 240 4.57 -20.99 23.20
CA LEU A 240 3.84 -21.04 24.48
C LEU A 240 2.35 -20.90 24.30
N GLU A 241 1.94 -19.93 23.49
CA GLU A 241 0.55 -19.57 23.28
C GLU A 241 0.32 -19.12 21.83
N ILE A 242 -0.87 -19.36 21.32
CA ILE A 242 -1.33 -18.88 20.01
C ILE A 242 -2.68 -18.22 20.21
N GLU A 243 -2.77 -16.94 19.88
CA GLU A 243 -4.04 -16.22 19.76
C GLU A 243 -4.48 -16.31 18.29
N PRO A 244 -5.55 -17.06 18.00
CA PRO A 244 -6.06 -17.14 16.62
C PRO A 244 -6.63 -15.80 16.17
N PRO A 245 -6.78 -15.56 14.87
CA PRO A 245 -7.48 -14.39 14.37
C PRO A 245 -8.95 -14.43 14.83
N VAL A 246 -9.46 -13.28 15.26
CA VAL A 246 -10.84 -13.12 15.71
C VAL A 246 -11.52 -12.11 14.80
N ILE A 247 -12.66 -12.50 14.25
CA ILE A 247 -13.50 -11.60 13.45
C ILE A 247 -14.32 -10.74 14.43
N THR A 248 -14.17 -9.42 14.32
CA THR A 248 -14.96 -8.46 15.11
C THR A 248 -16.43 -8.57 14.71
N PRO A 249 -17.37 -8.73 15.64
CA PRO A 249 -18.80 -8.85 15.33
C PRO A 249 -19.30 -7.70 14.45
N PHE A 250 -20.23 -8.02 13.54
CA PHE A 250 -20.79 -7.04 12.59
C PHE A 250 -21.35 -5.80 13.30
N GLU A 251 -22.02 -5.99 14.43
CA GLU A 251 -22.64 -4.92 15.22
C GLU A 251 -21.63 -3.86 15.67
N GLU A 252 -20.37 -4.26 15.93
CA GLU A 252 -19.29 -3.37 16.37
C GLU A 252 -18.64 -2.61 15.19
N VAL A 253 -18.67 -3.19 14.00
CA VAL A 253 -18.02 -2.64 12.79
C VAL A 253 -19.02 -2.15 11.74
N ARG A 254 -20.30 -2.18 12.02
CA ARG A 254 -21.39 -1.86 11.09
C ARG A 254 -21.19 -0.53 10.36
N GLU A 255 -20.77 0.51 11.05
CA GLU A 255 -20.50 1.84 10.48
C GLU A 255 -19.32 1.78 9.49
N ALA A 256 -18.25 1.08 9.84
CA ALA A 256 -17.08 0.89 8.97
C ALA A 256 -17.43 0.06 7.73
N VAL A 257 -18.27 -0.98 7.89
CA VAL A 257 -18.78 -1.79 6.78
C VAL A 257 -19.65 -0.96 5.84
N LEU A 258 -20.52 -0.12 6.39
CA LEU A 258 -21.34 0.81 5.59
C LEU A 258 -20.47 1.78 4.80
N GLU A 259 -19.48 2.38 5.44
CA GLU A 259 -18.57 3.32 4.77
C GLU A 259 -17.77 2.64 3.65
N ALA A 260 -17.24 1.44 3.90
CA ALA A 260 -16.52 0.65 2.90
C ALA A 260 -17.41 0.30 1.71
N TRP A 261 -18.66 -0.16 1.97
CA TRP A 261 -19.63 -0.47 0.92
C TRP A 261 -19.99 0.76 0.10
N MET A 262 -20.27 1.90 0.74
CA MET A 262 -20.58 3.16 0.08
C MET A 262 -19.41 3.65 -0.77
N GLN A 263 -18.19 3.52 -0.27
CA GLN A 263 -16.98 3.87 -1.01
C GLN A 263 -16.78 3.00 -2.25
N GLU A 264 -16.99 1.69 -2.13
CA GLU A 264 -16.93 0.77 -3.27
C GLU A 264 -17.97 1.13 -4.34
N LYS A 265 -19.22 1.36 -3.95
CA LYS A 265 -20.30 1.75 -4.89
C LYS A 265 -20.02 3.08 -5.57
N ARG A 266 -19.43 4.03 -4.84
CA ARG A 266 -18.96 5.31 -5.41
C ARG A 266 -17.89 5.08 -6.47
N THR A 267 -16.89 4.26 -6.14
CA THR A 267 -15.78 3.94 -7.05
C THR A 267 -16.30 3.27 -8.33
N LEU A 268 -17.19 2.30 -8.21
CA LEU A 268 -17.81 1.64 -9.36
C LEU A 268 -18.55 2.62 -10.26
N ARG A 269 -19.38 3.53 -9.71
CA ARG A 269 -20.09 4.55 -10.49
C ARG A 269 -19.15 5.49 -11.24
N ILE A 270 -18.06 5.91 -10.59
CA ILE A 270 -17.03 6.75 -11.23
C ILE A 270 -16.38 5.99 -12.38
N GLN A 271 -16.04 4.72 -12.18
CA GLN A 271 -15.46 3.88 -13.23
C GLN A 271 -16.41 3.69 -14.42
N GLU A 272 -17.69 3.39 -14.16
CA GLU A 272 -18.71 3.28 -15.19
C GLU A 272 -18.87 4.59 -15.98
N TYR A 273 -18.86 5.73 -15.28
CA TYR A 273 -18.93 7.03 -15.91
C TYR A 273 -17.71 7.30 -16.79
N ILE A 274 -16.49 7.06 -16.28
CA ILE A 274 -15.25 7.19 -17.06
C ILE A 274 -15.28 6.28 -18.30
N GLN A 275 -15.77 5.05 -18.20
CA GLN A 275 -15.91 4.15 -19.35
C GLN A 275 -16.92 4.70 -20.38
N SER A 276 -18.02 5.31 -19.92
CA SER A 276 -18.96 5.97 -20.81
C SER A 276 -18.33 7.15 -21.54
N LEU A 277 -17.52 7.96 -20.85
CA LEU A 277 -16.78 9.06 -21.47
C LEU A 277 -15.76 8.55 -22.50
N LYS A 278 -15.00 7.49 -22.17
CA LYS A 278 -14.04 6.87 -23.10
C LYS A 278 -14.72 6.37 -24.38
N SER A 279 -15.91 5.79 -24.26
CA SER A 279 -16.66 5.29 -25.43
C SER A 279 -17.12 6.38 -26.38
N GLN A 280 -17.22 7.63 -25.92
CA GLN A 280 -17.67 8.78 -26.69
C GLN A 280 -16.52 9.70 -27.13
N ALA A 281 -15.32 9.51 -26.54
CA ALA A 281 -14.18 10.37 -26.76
C ALA A 281 -13.42 10.04 -28.05
N GLU A 282 -12.86 11.06 -28.67
CA GLU A 282 -11.87 10.90 -29.74
C GLU A 282 -10.48 10.81 -29.11
N ILE A 283 -9.89 9.58 -29.12
CA ILE A 283 -8.55 9.33 -28.61
C ILE A 283 -7.64 9.00 -29.79
N LYS A 284 -6.59 9.80 -30.00
CA LYS A 284 -5.65 9.67 -31.12
C LYS A 284 -4.21 9.70 -30.61
N ASP A 285 -3.40 8.81 -31.16
CA ASP A 285 -1.95 8.88 -31.00
C ASP A 285 -1.33 9.53 -32.22
N ILE A 286 -0.52 10.56 -32.03
CA ILE A 286 0.20 11.29 -33.08
C ILE A 286 1.69 10.96 -32.93
N GLU A 287 2.31 10.50 -34.01
CA GLU A 287 3.76 10.43 -34.08
C GLU A 287 4.29 11.88 -34.22
N GLU A 288 5.17 12.29 -33.32
CA GLU A 288 5.90 13.54 -33.50
C GLU A 288 6.78 13.38 -34.75
N GLU A 289 6.50 14.15 -35.82
CA GLU A 289 7.48 14.32 -36.90
C GLU A 289 8.71 15.00 -36.28
N ILE A 290 9.76 14.22 -36.06
CA ILE A 290 11.09 14.75 -35.69
C ILE A 290 11.54 15.55 -36.89
N GLU A 291 11.40 16.89 -36.86
CA GLU A 291 12.07 17.74 -37.84
C GLU A 291 13.58 17.42 -37.80
N PRO A 292 14.20 17.03 -38.91
CA PRO A 292 15.62 16.76 -38.92
C PRO A 292 16.39 18.05 -38.57
N GLU A 293 17.28 17.97 -37.60
CA GLU A 293 18.18 19.09 -37.24
C GLU A 293 18.78 19.66 -38.51
N PRO A 294 18.77 20.99 -38.70
CA PRO A 294 19.40 21.60 -39.85
C PRO A 294 20.89 21.24 -39.82
N SER A 295 21.31 20.49 -40.84
CA SER A 295 22.74 20.15 -41.08
C SER A 295 23.58 21.40 -41.03
N LYS A 296 24.42 21.52 -39.99
CA LYS A 296 25.47 22.53 -39.96
C LYS A 296 26.42 22.27 -41.12
N VAL A 297 26.32 23.12 -42.15
CA VAL A 297 27.31 23.27 -43.23
C VAL A 297 28.42 24.22 -42.76
#